data_f068299e82767960c4f27c0e52586e3a
#
_entry.id   f068299e82767960c4f27c0e52586e3a
#
_cell.length_a   1.000
_cell.length_b   1.000
_cell.length_c   1.000
_cell.angle_alpha   90.00
_cell.angle_beta   90.00
_cell.angle_gamma   90.00
#
_symmetry.space_group_name_H-M   'P 1'
#
loop_
_entity.id
_entity.type
_entity.pdbx_description
1 polymer ?
#
loop_
_entity_poly.entity_id
_entity_poly.type
_entity_poly.pdbx_seq_one_letter_code
_entity_poly.pdbx_strand_id
1 'polypeptide(L)'
;KKEKRKTLNLFTNHEQIILASSSQTRVNFLREHFKKVLVVRHKIKEDKIKNDYSKTSFKGLVKLLAKKKAESIMRDYPGNMIIGSDQILVCEGKLINKSNKLSDAKNNLINLRGKTHTLLSSIYVIKNEKFYFEETKRAEMFFKNVSEKQINDYLNEKKKEVLKSVGSYRIEDNSRYNFLKILKGDHETIIG
;
A
#
# COMPACT_ATOMS: atom_id res chain seq x y z
N LYS A 1 20.53 -2.11 10.94
CA LYS A 1 19.87 -2.58 12.21
C LYS A 1 19.64 -1.45 13.23
N LYS A 2 20.51 -0.43 13.34
CA LYS A 2 20.35 0.70 14.30
C LYS A 2 19.26 1.70 13.89
N GLU A 3 19.07 1.98 12.60
CA GLU A 3 18.02 2.91 12.12
C GLU A 3 16.60 2.32 12.24
N LYS A 4 16.43 1.01 11.97
CA LYS A 4 15.11 0.34 12.16
C LYS A 4 14.63 0.41 13.63
N ARG A 5 15.53 0.41 14.61
CA ARG A 5 15.16 0.59 16.04
C ARG A 5 14.74 2.01 16.41
N LYS A 6 15.24 3.04 15.71
CA LYS A 6 14.86 4.43 16.02
C LYS A 6 13.42 4.76 15.69
N THR A 7 12.88 4.25 14.59
CA THR A 7 11.49 4.53 14.18
C THR A 7 10.47 3.82 15.09
N LEU A 8 10.77 2.60 15.54
CA LEU A 8 9.88 1.87 16.46
C LEU A 8 9.86 2.45 17.90
N ASN A 9 10.96 3.10 18.34
CA ASN A 9 11.03 3.73 19.66
C ASN A 9 10.26 5.07 19.77
N LEU A 10 9.70 5.58 18.68
CA LEU A 10 8.86 6.77 18.67
C LEU A 10 7.46 6.52 19.26
N PHE A 11 7.08 5.25 19.45
CA PHE A 11 5.76 4.87 19.92
C PHE A 11 5.87 4.23 21.31
N THR A 12 5.17 4.76 22.28
CA THR A 12 5.03 4.09 23.57
C THR A 12 4.06 2.90 23.41
N ASN A 13 4.42 1.73 23.92
CA ASN A 13 3.65 0.48 23.79
C ASN A 13 2.23 0.55 24.39
N HIS A 14 1.83 1.67 24.97
CA HIS A 14 0.55 1.86 25.65
C HIS A 14 -0.45 2.76 24.90
N GLU A 15 0.01 3.52 23.90
CA GLU A 15 -0.86 4.39 23.11
C GLU A 15 -1.73 3.55 22.15
N GLN A 16 -3.01 3.92 22.04
CA GLN A 16 -3.89 3.37 21.01
C GLN A 16 -3.52 4.00 19.67
N ILE A 17 -3.24 3.16 18.69
CA ILE A 17 -2.99 3.57 17.31
C ILE A 17 -4.28 3.42 16.51
N ILE A 18 -4.65 4.47 15.80
CA ILE A 18 -5.77 4.47 14.85
C ILE A 18 -5.20 4.32 13.44
N LEU A 19 -5.52 3.23 12.76
CA LEU A 19 -5.12 3.02 11.36
C LEU A 19 -6.26 3.40 10.41
N ALA A 20 -6.08 4.45 9.63
CA ALA A 20 -7.01 4.90 8.59
C ALA A 20 -6.84 4.08 7.31
N SER A 21 -7.11 2.77 7.37
CA SER A 21 -6.94 1.85 6.24
C SER A 21 -7.84 0.62 6.38
N SER A 22 -8.21 0.02 5.25
CA SER A 22 -8.88 -1.29 5.19
C SER A 22 -7.94 -2.42 4.72
N SER A 23 -6.64 -2.15 4.58
CA SER A 23 -5.66 -3.14 4.13
C SER A 23 -5.34 -4.13 5.25
N GLN A 24 -5.69 -5.40 5.05
CA GLN A 24 -5.42 -6.45 6.02
C GLN A 24 -3.92 -6.63 6.28
N THR A 25 -3.10 -6.49 5.24
CA THR A 25 -1.64 -6.58 5.36
C THR A 25 -1.09 -5.53 6.33
N ARG A 26 -1.54 -4.27 6.20
CA ARG A 26 -1.14 -3.19 7.12
C ARG A 26 -1.65 -3.42 8.53
N VAL A 27 -2.88 -3.91 8.66
CA VAL A 27 -3.46 -4.26 9.98
C VAL A 27 -2.61 -5.31 10.67
N ASN A 28 -2.27 -6.39 9.97
CA ASN A 28 -1.46 -7.48 10.52
C ASN A 28 -0.08 -6.96 10.93
N PHE A 29 0.59 -6.22 10.05
CA PHE A 29 1.89 -5.63 10.34
C PHE A 29 1.89 -4.75 11.60
N LEU A 30 0.89 -3.88 11.75
CA LEU A 30 0.80 -3.02 12.94
C LEU A 30 0.49 -3.83 14.20
N ARG A 31 -0.36 -4.84 14.13
CA ARG A 31 -0.70 -5.70 15.28
C ARG A 31 0.45 -6.57 15.77
N GLU A 32 1.40 -6.88 14.91
CA GLU A 32 2.65 -7.56 15.30
C GLU A 32 3.57 -6.65 16.15
N HIS A 33 3.46 -5.32 15.98
CA HIS A 33 4.36 -4.36 16.62
C HIS A 33 3.68 -3.55 17.74
N PHE A 34 2.35 -3.43 17.75
CA PHE A 34 1.60 -2.61 18.68
C PHE A 34 0.43 -3.36 19.30
N LYS A 35 0.28 -3.24 20.62
CA LYS A 35 -0.75 -3.97 21.38
C LYS A 35 -2.18 -3.48 21.11
N LYS A 36 -2.35 -2.19 20.81
CA LYS A 36 -3.68 -1.56 20.65
C LYS A 36 -3.76 -0.88 19.29
N VAL A 37 -4.32 -1.57 18.31
CA VAL A 37 -4.56 -1.05 16.95
C VAL A 37 -6.05 -1.08 16.66
N LEU A 38 -6.66 0.12 16.52
CA LEU A 38 -8.02 0.29 16.03
C LEU A 38 -7.98 0.60 14.53
N VAL A 39 -8.71 -0.19 13.77
CA VAL A 39 -8.82 -0.02 12.31
C VAL A 39 -10.07 0.79 12.00
N VAL A 40 -9.92 1.91 11.32
CA VAL A 40 -11.01 2.81 10.96
C VAL A 40 -10.99 3.05 9.46
N ARG A 41 -12.16 2.96 8.84
CA ARG A 41 -12.30 3.29 7.41
C ARG A 41 -12.15 4.80 7.21
N HIS A 42 -11.22 5.21 6.34
CA HIS A 42 -11.09 6.61 5.94
C HIS A 42 -12.33 7.11 5.16
N LYS A 43 -12.55 8.42 5.16
CA LYS A 43 -13.73 9.06 4.55
C LYS A 43 -13.46 9.66 3.15
N ILE A 44 -12.27 9.44 2.57
CA ILE A 44 -11.90 10.02 1.28
C ILE A 44 -12.42 9.20 0.09
N LYS A 45 -12.63 9.88 -1.03
CA LYS A 45 -12.89 9.28 -2.36
C LYS A 45 -11.57 9.24 -3.13
N GLU A 46 -10.84 8.11 -3.02
CA GLU A 46 -9.49 7.95 -3.61
C GLU A 46 -9.47 8.20 -5.12
N ASP A 47 -10.46 7.66 -5.85
CA ASP A 47 -10.51 7.79 -7.30
C ASP A 47 -10.65 9.26 -7.73
N LYS A 48 -11.44 10.06 -7.00
CA LYS A 48 -11.54 11.49 -7.25
C LYS A 48 -10.18 12.17 -7.08
N ILE A 49 -9.47 11.88 -5.98
CA ILE A 49 -8.14 12.47 -5.74
C ILE A 49 -7.16 12.05 -6.84
N LYS A 50 -7.16 10.79 -7.27
CA LYS A 50 -6.30 10.30 -8.34
C LYS A 50 -6.58 10.96 -9.68
N ASN A 51 -7.86 11.15 -10.02
CA ASN A 51 -8.28 11.77 -11.28
C ASN A 51 -7.99 13.28 -11.31
N ASP A 52 -8.22 13.98 -10.18
CA ASP A 52 -8.00 15.41 -10.05
C ASP A 52 -6.49 15.74 -9.90
N TYR A 53 -5.66 14.74 -9.62
CA TYR A 53 -4.23 14.93 -9.43
C TYR A 53 -3.51 15.05 -10.77
N SER A 54 -3.63 16.20 -11.40
CA SER A 54 -2.96 16.53 -12.68
C SER A 54 -1.51 16.98 -12.51
N LYS A 55 -0.98 17.05 -11.28
CA LYS A 55 0.27 17.76 -10.98
C LYS A 55 1.32 16.88 -10.31
N THR A 56 2.50 16.98 -10.83
CA THR A 56 3.84 16.90 -10.30
C THR A 56 4.50 15.55 -10.19
N SER A 57 4.05 14.59 -9.45
CA SER A 57 4.77 13.31 -9.35
C SER A 57 3.93 12.26 -8.67
N PHE A 58 4.10 11.03 -9.06
CA PHE A 58 3.49 9.88 -8.37
C PHE A 58 3.85 9.82 -6.88
N LYS A 59 5.06 10.29 -6.51
CA LYS A 59 5.47 10.44 -5.11
C LYS A 59 4.59 11.44 -4.38
N GLY A 60 4.27 12.59 -4.99
CA GLY A 60 3.35 13.59 -4.42
C GLY A 60 1.93 13.03 -4.26
N LEU A 61 1.45 12.27 -5.23
CA LEU A 61 0.12 11.64 -5.17
C LEU A 61 0.01 10.68 -3.98
N VAL A 62 0.95 9.74 -3.82
CA VAL A 62 0.88 8.76 -2.73
C VAL A 62 0.99 9.42 -1.35
N LYS A 63 1.80 10.47 -1.22
CA LYS A 63 1.88 11.31 0.00
C LYS A 63 0.53 11.98 0.30
N LEU A 64 -0.08 12.60 -0.71
CA LEU A 64 -1.39 13.25 -0.56
C LEU A 64 -2.46 12.25 -0.13
N LEU A 65 -2.50 11.06 -0.72
CA LEU A 65 -3.45 10.01 -0.35
C LEU A 65 -3.27 9.56 1.10
N ALA A 66 -2.05 9.29 1.53
CA ALA A 66 -1.75 8.91 2.92
C ALA A 66 -2.17 10.01 3.90
N LYS A 67 -1.81 11.27 3.62
CA LYS A 67 -2.20 12.45 4.40
C LYS A 67 -3.72 12.57 4.50
N LYS A 68 -4.42 12.57 3.37
CA LYS A 68 -5.87 12.73 3.33
C LYS A 68 -6.60 11.61 4.07
N LYS A 69 -6.11 10.38 4.05
CA LYS A 69 -6.67 9.27 4.83
C LYS A 69 -6.58 9.57 6.33
N ALA A 70 -5.42 9.97 6.84
CA ALA A 70 -5.26 10.32 8.26
C ALA A 70 -6.13 11.52 8.66
N GLU A 71 -6.08 12.61 7.89
CA GLU A 71 -6.85 13.83 8.15
C GLU A 71 -8.36 13.58 8.15
N SER A 72 -8.86 12.65 7.32
CA SER A 72 -10.30 12.40 7.16
C SER A 72 -11.00 11.87 8.40
N ILE A 73 -10.24 11.32 9.35
CA ILE A 73 -10.77 10.76 10.61
C ILE A 73 -10.21 11.47 11.86
N MET A 74 -9.34 12.47 11.68
CA MET A 74 -8.64 13.15 12.77
C MET A 74 -9.61 13.71 13.83
N ARG A 75 -10.70 14.33 13.40
CA ARG A 75 -11.69 14.94 14.31
C ARG A 75 -12.49 13.92 15.11
N ASP A 76 -12.59 12.68 14.63
CA ASP A 76 -13.32 11.62 15.33
C ASP A 76 -12.47 10.99 16.46
N TYR A 77 -11.15 11.21 16.42
CA TYR A 77 -10.18 10.59 17.34
C TYR A 77 -9.19 11.63 17.89
N PRO A 78 -9.69 12.68 18.57
CA PRO A 78 -8.82 13.71 19.14
C PRO A 78 -7.86 13.08 20.17
N GLY A 79 -6.64 13.60 20.23
CA GLY A 79 -5.63 13.13 21.18
C GLY A 79 -4.96 11.79 20.82
N ASN A 80 -5.46 11.05 19.82
CA ASN A 80 -4.89 9.77 19.43
C ASN A 80 -3.76 9.94 18.39
N MET A 81 -2.99 8.86 18.25
CA MET A 81 -2.07 8.71 17.13
C MET A 81 -2.81 8.08 15.95
N ILE A 82 -2.82 8.76 14.81
CA ILE A 82 -3.52 8.33 13.60
C ILE A 82 -2.50 8.09 12.50
N ILE A 83 -2.55 6.91 11.89
CA ILE A 83 -1.72 6.54 10.75
C ILE A 83 -2.59 6.45 9.50
N GLY A 84 -2.30 7.30 8.52
CA GLY A 84 -2.76 7.14 7.14
C GLY A 84 -1.67 6.49 6.31
N SER A 85 -2.02 5.55 5.46
CA SER A 85 -1.07 4.92 4.55
C SER A 85 -1.69 4.66 3.19
N ASP A 86 -0.90 4.82 2.16
CA ASP A 86 -1.27 4.46 0.79
C ASP A 86 -0.11 3.85 0.02
N GLN A 87 -0.45 3.07 -1.01
CA GLN A 87 0.50 2.51 -1.96
C GLN A 87 -0.07 2.63 -3.36
N ILE A 88 0.78 3.04 -4.29
CA ILE A 88 0.49 3.07 -5.72
C ILE A 88 1.50 2.25 -6.49
N LEU A 89 1.07 1.71 -7.62
CA LEU A 89 1.92 1.02 -8.59
C LEU A 89 1.99 1.82 -9.88
N VAL A 90 3.21 2.04 -10.37
CA VAL A 90 3.48 2.75 -11.62
C VAL A 90 4.25 1.84 -12.57
N CYS A 91 3.72 1.64 -13.77
CA CYS A 91 4.36 0.91 -14.84
C CYS A 91 4.34 1.77 -16.11
N GLU A 92 5.49 1.96 -16.75
CA GLU A 92 5.63 2.77 -17.98
C GLU A 92 4.97 4.15 -17.87
N GLY A 93 5.15 4.82 -16.71
CA GLY A 93 4.59 6.15 -16.47
C GLY A 93 3.08 6.21 -16.23
N LYS A 94 2.42 5.06 -16.07
CA LYS A 94 0.97 4.97 -15.83
C LYS A 94 0.66 4.32 -14.47
N LEU A 95 -0.36 4.83 -13.80
CA LEU A 95 -0.91 4.19 -12.60
C LEU A 95 -1.62 2.90 -12.95
N ILE A 96 -1.30 1.83 -12.23
CA ILE A 96 -2.07 0.58 -12.25
C ILE A 96 -2.89 0.53 -10.96
N ASN A 97 -4.19 0.67 -11.09
CA ASN A 97 -5.10 0.67 -9.95
C ASN A 97 -5.47 -0.75 -9.50
N LYS A 98 -6.11 -0.84 -8.33
CA LYS A 98 -6.79 -2.07 -7.90
C LYS A 98 -7.90 -2.41 -8.90
N SER A 99 -8.14 -3.68 -9.06
CA SER A 99 -9.17 -4.18 -9.97
C SER A 99 -10.50 -4.36 -9.24
N ASN A 100 -11.61 -4.09 -9.92
CA ASN A 100 -12.94 -4.33 -9.38
C ASN A 100 -13.48 -5.73 -9.73
N LYS A 101 -12.96 -6.33 -10.80
CA LYS A 101 -13.34 -7.66 -11.29
C LYS A 101 -12.12 -8.42 -11.82
N LEU A 102 -12.26 -9.74 -11.96
CA LEU A 102 -11.14 -10.61 -12.36
C LEU A 102 -10.64 -10.33 -13.79
N SER A 103 -11.51 -9.87 -14.71
CA SER A 103 -11.07 -9.47 -16.05
C SER A 103 -10.12 -8.28 -16.03
N ASP A 104 -10.37 -7.29 -15.15
CA ASP A 104 -9.47 -6.15 -14.97
C ASP A 104 -8.15 -6.59 -14.31
N ALA A 105 -8.23 -7.52 -13.35
CA ALA A 105 -7.06 -8.11 -12.72
C ALA A 105 -6.19 -8.85 -13.74
N LYS A 106 -6.81 -9.62 -14.64
CA LYS A 106 -6.11 -10.29 -15.75
C LYS A 106 -5.40 -9.28 -16.65
N ASN A 107 -6.08 -8.22 -17.04
CA ASN A 107 -5.50 -7.17 -17.88
C ASN A 107 -4.31 -6.49 -17.17
N ASN A 108 -4.41 -6.20 -15.87
CA ASN A 108 -3.29 -5.66 -15.10
C ASN A 108 -2.08 -6.59 -15.15
N LEU A 109 -2.25 -7.89 -14.90
CA LEU A 109 -1.15 -8.85 -14.92
C LEU A 109 -0.53 -9.02 -16.31
N ILE A 110 -1.35 -9.05 -17.37
CA ILE A 110 -0.87 -9.09 -18.76
C ILE A 110 -0.05 -7.83 -19.08
N ASN A 111 -0.52 -6.65 -18.63
CA ASN A 111 0.18 -5.39 -18.86
C ASN A 111 1.50 -5.29 -18.08
N LEU A 112 1.62 -5.95 -16.93
CA LEU A 112 2.85 -6.00 -16.14
C LEU A 112 3.85 -7.05 -16.63
N ARG A 113 3.39 -8.03 -17.38
CA ARG A 113 4.18 -9.18 -17.82
C ARG A 113 5.41 -8.74 -18.61
N GLY A 114 6.60 -9.25 -18.21
CA GLY A 114 7.89 -8.93 -18.82
C GLY A 114 8.39 -7.52 -18.52
N LYS A 115 7.76 -6.78 -17.57
CA LYS A 115 8.10 -5.38 -17.31
C LYS A 115 8.56 -5.12 -15.90
N THR A 116 9.38 -4.08 -15.77
CA THR A 116 9.71 -3.47 -14.49
C THR A 116 8.64 -2.44 -14.11
N HIS A 117 8.26 -2.42 -12.87
CA HIS A 117 7.32 -1.46 -12.32
C HIS A 117 7.77 -0.96 -10.94
N THR A 118 7.24 0.17 -10.52
CA THR A 118 7.58 0.82 -9.26
C THR A 118 6.40 0.78 -8.31
N LEU A 119 6.65 0.38 -7.07
CA LEU A 119 5.76 0.58 -5.94
C LEU A 119 6.22 1.81 -5.15
N LEU A 120 5.30 2.72 -4.88
CA LEU A 120 5.51 3.86 -3.99
C LEU A 120 4.56 3.70 -2.81
N SER A 121 5.13 3.62 -1.61
CA SER A 121 4.39 3.49 -0.36
C SER A 121 4.63 4.70 0.53
N SER A 122 3.57 5.29 1.07
CA SER A 122 3.67 6.45 1.95
C SER A 122 2.86 6.23 3.23
N ILE A 123 3.42 6.71 4.33
CA ILE A 123 2.74 6.84 5.61
C ILE A 123 2.69 8.31 6.01
N TYR A 124 1.63 8.70 6.69
CA TYR A 124 1.45 10.01 7.28
C TYR A 124 0.86 9.85 8.68
N VAL A 125 1.54 10.38 9.67
CA VAL A 125 1.17 10.22 11.08
C VAL A 125 0.75 11.56 11.67
N ILE A 126 -0.41 11.56 12.32
CA ILE A 126 -0.92 12.66 13.14
C ILE A 126 -0.88 12.22 14.59
N LYS A 127 -0.43 13.08 15.48
CA LYS A 127 -0.48 12.88 16.93
C LYS A 127 -1.00 14.15 17.59
N ASN A 128 -2.00 14.03 18.46
CA ASN A 128 -2.63 15.19 19.12
C ASN A 128 -3.06 16.27 18.09
N GLU A 129 -3.72 15.83 17.02
CA GLU A 129 -4.24 16.68 15.93
C GLU A 129 -3.17 17.49 15.16
N LYS A 130 -1.90 17.17 15.35
CA LYS A 130 -0.77 17.82 14.68
C LYS A 130 0.02 16.82 13.84
N PHE A 131 0.62 17.32 12.77
CA PHE A 131 1.60 16.55 12.01
C PHE A 131 2.70 16.03 12.94
N TYR A 132 3.00 14.74 12.81
CA TYR A 132 4.04 14.09 13.61
C TYR A 132 5.16 13.51 12.75
N PHE A 133 4.82 12.74 11.71
CA PHE A 133 5.80 12.07 10.86
C PHE A 133 5.25 11.76 9.48
N GLU A 134 6.11 11.76 8.48
CA GLU A 134 5.80 11.32 7.12
C GLU A 134 7.01 10.60 6.51
N GLU A 135 6.78 9.50 5.84
CA GLU A 135 7.80 8.82 5.05
C GLU A 135 7.21 8.27 3.75
N THR A 136 8.00 8.32 2.69
CA THR A 136 7.66 7.71 1.41
C THR A 136 8.83 6.90 0.90
N LYS A 137 8.60 5.61 0.66
CA LYS A 137 9.59 4.67 0.15
C LYS A 137 9.23 4.18 -1.24
N ARG A 138 10.24 3.68 -1.95
CA ARG A 138 10.15 3.15 -3.30
C ARG A 138 10.72 1.74 -3.35
N ALA A 139 10.00 0.85 -4.04
CA ALA A 139 10.51 -0.46 -4.44
C ALA A 139 10.38 -0.63 -5.95
N GLU A 140 11.31 -1.36 -6.55
CA GLU A 140 11.30 -1.71 -7.97
C GLU A 140 11.15 -3.22 -8.10
N MET A 141 10.17 -3.63 -8.89
CA MET A 141 9.79 -5.00 -9.11
C MET A 141 9.85 -5.33 -10.59
N PHE A 142 10.25 -6.56 -10.91
CA PHE A 142 10.12 -7.11 -12.26
C PHE A 142 9.07 -8.22 -12.24
N PHE A 143 8.04 -8.09 -13.06
CA PHE A 143 7.06 -9.14 -13.28
C PHE A 143 7.53 -10.01 -14.44
N LYS A 144 7.78 -11.29 -14.18
CA LYS A 144 8.35 -12.22 -15.16
C LYS A 144 7.43 -12.41 -16.36
N ASN A 145 7.99 -12.87 -17.47
CA ASN A 145 7.23 -13.19 -18.66
C ASN A 145 6.56 -14.57 -18.52
N VAL A 146 5.52 -14.62 -17.70
CA VAL A 146 4.73 -15.84 -17.44
C VAL A 146 3.66 -16.06 -18.51
N SER A 147 3.22 -17.29 -18.72
CA SER A 147 2.18 -17.59 -19.70
C SER A 147 0.80 -17.09 -19.23
N GLU A 148 -0.11 -16.91 -20.18
CA GLU A 148 -1.49 -16.55 -19.87
C GLU A 148 -2.20 -17.63 -19.04
N LYS A 149 -1.86 -18.91 -19.28
CA LYS A 149 -2.34 -20.02 -18.46
C LYS A 149 -1.95 -19.84 -16.99
N GLN A 150 -0.69 -19.52 -16.70
CA GLN A 150 -0.23 -19.29 -15.32
C GLN A 150 -0.96 -18.11 -14.66
N ILE A 151 -1.24 -17.03 -15.42
CA ILE A 151 -2.04 -15.89 -14.92
C ILE A 151 -3.46 -16.34 -14.59
N ASN A 152 -4.10 -17.11 -15.48
CA ASN A 152 -5.46 -17.61 -15.24
C ASN A 152 -5.52 -18.54 -14.02
N ASP A 153 -4.56 -19.44 -13.87
CA ASP A 153 -4.47 -20.37 -12.74
C ASP A 153 -4.34 -19.59 -11.42
N TYR A 154 -3.47 -18.57 -11.39
CA TYR A 154 -3.29 -17.67 -10.25
C TYR A 154 -4.59 -16.92 -9.90
N LEU A 155 -5.24 -16.32 -10.87
CA LEU A 155 -6.49 -15.57 -10.66
C LEU A 155 -7.63 -16.47 -10.19
N ASN A 156 -7.71 -17.70 -10.70
CA ASN A 156 -8.74 -18.66 -10.31
C ASN A 156 -8.55 -19.11 -8.84
N GLU A 157 -7.32 -19.22 -8.37
CA GLU A 157 -7.03 -19.60 -7.00
C GLU A 157 -7.18 -18.40 -6.04
N LYS A 158 -6.68 -17.22 -6.42
CA LYS A 158 -6.56 -16.04 -5.52
C LYS A 158 -7.66 -14.97 -5.68
N LYS A 159 -8.74 -15.31 -6.30
CA LYS A 159 -9.90 -14.48 -6.66
C LYS A 159 -10.05 -13.16 -5.89
N LYS A 160 -10.43 -13.25 -4.60
CA LYS A 160 -10.75 -12.06 -3.78
C LYS A 160 -9.52 -11.28 -3.33
N GLU A 161 -8.41 -11.97 -3.11
CA GLU A 161 -7.17 -11.37 -2.62
C GLU A 161 -6.54 -10.46 -3.67
N VAL A 162 -6.54 -10.87 -4.93
CA VAL A 162 -5.94 -10.09 -6.04
C VAL A 162 -6.70 -8.80 -6.31
N LEU A 163 -8.01 -8.76 -6.08
CA LEU A 163 -8.82 -7.55 -6.23
C LEU A 163 -8.53 -6.50 -5.16
N LYS A 164 -8.02 -6.91 -4.00
CA LYS A 164 -7.65 -6.00 -2.91
C LYS A 164 -6.24 -5.42 -3.05
N SER A 165 -5.43 -5.96 -3.96
CA SER A 165 -4.03 -5.60 -4.13
C SER A 165 -3.83 -4.69 -5.33
N VAL A 166 -2.97 -3.68 -5.17
CA VAL A 166 -2.54 -2.85 -6.28
C VAL A 166 -1.74 -3.70 -7.27
N GLY A 167 -2.01 -3.55 -8.58
CA GLY A 167 -1.39 -4.39 -9.61
C GLY A 167 -1.92 -5.82 -9.71
N SER A 168 -2.91 -6.18 -8.87
CA SER A 168 -3.59 -7.49 -8.90
C SER A 168 -2.68 -8.69 -8.62
N TYR A 169 -1.61 -8.49 -7.84
CA TYR A 169 -0.73 -9.54 -7.33
C TYR A 169 -0.39 -9.30 -5.86
N ARG A 170 0.17 -10.30 -5.20
CA ARG A 170 0.67 -10.22 -3.83
C ARG A 170 2.07 -10.81 -3.75
N ILE A 171 2.96 -10.13 -3.03
CA ILE A 171 4.33 -10.64 -2.83
C ILE A 171 4.33 -11.93 -2.00
N GLU A 172 3.38 -12.09 -1.09
CA GLU A 172 3.23 -13.28 -0.25
C GLU A 172 2.96 -14.55 -1.06
N ASP A 173 2.35 -14.41 -2.25
CA ASP A 173 2.09 -15.53 -3.14
C ASP A 173 3.31 -15.90 -4.00
N ASN A 174 4.36 -15.08 -3.98
CA ASN A 174 5.51 -15.25 -4.88
C ASN A 174 6.36 -16.49 -4.58
N SER A 175 6.35 -16.99 -3.34
CA SER A 175 7.01 -18.25 -2.98
C SER A 175 6.48 -19.45 -3.76
N ARG A 176 5.18 -19.42 -4.10
CA ARG A 176 4.51 -20.48 -4.86
C ARG A 176 4.51 -20.23 -6.37
N TYR A 177 4.17 -18.99 -6.78
CA TYR A 177 3.98 -18.69 -8.20
C TYR A 177 5.23 -18.18 -8.90
N ASN A 178 6.19 -17.64 -8.15
CA ASN A 178 7.47 -17.15 -8.65
C ASN A 178 7.35 -16.13 -9.82
N PHE A 179 6.33 -15.27 -9.78
CA PHE A 179 6.07 -14.27 -10.81
C PHE A 179 6.94 -13.02 -10.68
N LEU A 180 7.43 -12.74 -9.48
CA LEU A 180 8.05 -11.47 -9.15
C LEU A 180 9.54 -11.63 -8.83
N LYS A 181 10.33 -10.66 -9.26
CA LYS A 181 11.69 -10.44 -8.82
C LYS A 181 11.80 -9.05 -8.20
N ILE A 182 12.29 -8.97 -6.97
CA ILE A 182 12.60 -7.70 -6.32
C ILE A 182 13.93 -7.20 -6.90
N LEU A 183 13.90 -6.02 -7.52
CA LEU A 183 15.10 -5.37 -8.04
C LEU A 183 15.70 -4.41 -7.02
N LYS A 184 14.83 -3.66 -6.29
CA LYS A 184 15.22 -2.69 -5.29
C LYS A 184 14.11 -2.48 -4.26
N GLY A 185 14.47 -2.14 -3.03
CA GLY A 185 13.54 -1.87 -1.94
C GLY A 185 13.46 -3.01 -0.93
N ASP A 186 12.80 -2.74 0.18
CA ASP A 186 12.57 -3.70 1.26
C ASP A 186 11.17 -4.33 1.20
N HIS A 187 11.01 -5.43 1.92
CA HIS A 187 9.75 -6.17 1.96
C HIS A 187 8.60 -5.32 2.50
N GLU A 188 8.87 -4.50 3.53
CA GLU A 188 7.88 -3.62 4.15
C GLU A 188 7.34 -2.59 3.15
N THR A 189 8.22 -2.04 2.29
CA THR A 189 7.81 -1.13 1.21
C THR A 189 6.92 -1.83 0.16
N ILE A 190 7.19 -3.10 -0.12
CA ILE A 190 6.45 -3.88 -1.13
C ILE A 190 5.07 -4.26 -0.63
N ILE A 191 4.93 -4.63 0.62
CA ILE A 191 3.62 -4.95 1.22
C ILE A 191 2.75 -3.71 1.48
N GLY A 192 3.35 -2.52 1.60
CA GLY A 192 2.69 -1.20 1.68
C GLY A 192 2.37 -0.70 3.05
#